data_d0be5ca946fb7039f2aef0170d074733
#
_entry.id   d0be5ca946fb7039f2aef0170d074733
#
_cell.length_a   1.000
_cell.length_b   1.000
_cell.length_c   1.000
_cell.angle_alpha   90.00
_cell.angle_beta   90.00
_cell.angle_gamma   90.00
#
_symmetry.space_group_name_H-M   'P 1'
#
loop_
_entity.id
_entity.type
_entity.pdbx_description
1 polymer ?
#
loop_
_entity_poly.entity_id
_entity_poly.type
_entity_poly.pdbx_seq_one_letter_code
_entity_poly.pdbx_strand_id
1 'polypeptide(L)'
;KHDVAVPISNVPEFIKEANDAVRRVIPDIRPVAYGHIGDGNIHYNVCPPLEYDHVSFKEKTEEIHKAVYDIAFKFGGSFAAEHGVGVVKKNEMLRYKSETEINLMKLIKISIDPNQIMNPGKVLENKKY
;
A
#
# COMPACT_ATOMS: atom_id res chain seq x y z
N LYS A 1 -5.43 -0.39 -7.52
CA LYS A 1 -4.56 0.81 -7.61
C LYS A 1 -3.66 0.86 -6.40
N HIS A 2 -2.37 1.13 -6.63
CA HIS A 2 -1.38 1.25 -5.58
C HIS A 2 -0.67 2.60 -5.74
N ASP A 3 -0.32 3.19 -4.63
CA ASP A 3 0.43 4.41 -4.51
C ASP A 3 1.61 4.09 -3.58
N VAL A 4 2.74 3.71 -4.17
CA VAL A 4 3.93 3.24 -3.45
C VAL A 4 5.12 4.14 -3.72
N ALA A 5 6.07 4.14 -2.80
CA ALA A 5 7.37 4.77 -3.02
C ALA A 5 8.47 3.74 -2.82
N VAL A 6 9.51 3.81 -3.66
CA VAL A 6 10.75 3.04 -3.50
C VAL A 6 11.94 3.96 -3.80
N PRO A 7 13.15 3.66 -3.32
CA PRO A 7 14.34 4.40 -3.73
C PRO A 7 14.42 4.51 -5.26
N ILE A 8 14.72 5.68 -5.78
CA ILE A 8 14.70 5.98 -7.22
C ILE A 8 15.49 4.96 -8.04
N SER A 9 16.67 4.59 -7.55
CA SER A 9 17.52 3.59 -8.20
C SER A 9 16.87 2.21 -8.33
N ASN A 10 15.90 1.90 -7.49
CA ASN A 10 15.23 0.61 -7.43
C ASN A 10 13.93 0.57 -8.24
N VAL A 11 13.48 1.70 -8.80
CA VAL A 11 12.21 1.78 -9.54
C VAL A 11 12.12 0.77 -10.69
N PRO A 12 13.13 0.60 -11.55
CA PRO A 12 13.05 -0.37 -12.64
C PRO A 12 12.89 -1.81 -12.16
N GLU A 13 13.67 -2.19 -11.14
CA GLU A 13 13.64 -3.56 -10.61
C GLU A 13 12.36 -3.80 -9.80
N PHE A 14 11.88 -2.79 -9.05
CA PHE A 14 10.58 -2.84 -8.39
C PHE A 14 9.46 -3.14 -9.39
N ILE A 15 9.38 -2.40 -10.50
CA ILE A 15 8.34 -2.61 -11.52
C ILE A 15 8.40 -4.02 -12.08
N LYS A 16 9.60 -4.50 -12.40
CA LYS A 16 9.82 -5.86 -12.92
C LYS A 16 9.34 -6.92 -11.92
N GLU A 17 9.82 -6.87 -10.68
CA GLU A 17 9.44 -7.85 -9.65
C GLU A 17 7.94 -7.76 -9.28
N ALA A 18 7.37 -6.57 -9.24
CA ALA A 18 5.94 -6.38 -9.00
C ALA A 18 5.10 -6.99 -10.12
N ASN A 19 5.52 -6.80 -11.40
CA ASN A 19 4.86 -7.45 -12.54
C ASN A 19 4.87 -8.98 -12.42
N ASP A 20 6.01 -9.55 -12.03
CA ASP A 20 6.12 -10.99 -11.82
C ASP A 20 5.27 -11.47 -10.64
N ALA A 21 5.23 -10.68 -9.56
CA ALA A 21 4.43 -11.00 -8.37
C ALA A 21 2.94 -11.01 -8.67
N VAL A 22 2.40 -9.98 -9.35
CA VAL A 22 0.96 -9.93 -9.67
C VAL A 22 0.55 -10.98 -10.71
N ARG A 23 1.45 -11.34 -11.64
CA ARG A 23 1.22 -12.43 -12.60
C ARG A 23 1.18 -13.81 -11.96
N ARG A 24 1.82 -13.99 -10.81
CA ARG A 24 1.65 -15.23 -10.01
C ARG A 24 0.26 -15.32 -9.38
N VAL A 25 -0.40 -14.19 -9.12
CA VAL A 25 -1.77 -14.16 -8.61
C VAL A 25 -2.78 -14.37 -9.74
N ILE A 26 -2.61 -13.64 -10.84
CA ILE A 26 -3.44 -13.75 -12.05
C ILE A 26 -2.51 -13.71 -13.27
N PRO A 27 -2.32 -14.82 -14.02
CA PRO A 27 -1.31 -14.92 -15.08
C PRO A 27 -1.36 -13.82 -16.13
N ASP A 28 -2.54 -13.46 -16.64
CA ASP A 28 -2.71 -12.49 -17.72
C ASP A 28 -3.11 -11.09 -17.20
N ILE A 29 -2.86 -10.79 -15.94
CA ILE A 29 -3.08 -9.46 -15.38
C ILE A 29 -2.26 -8.41 -16.13
N ARG A 30 -2.82 -7.23 -16.33
CA ARG A 30 -2.21 -6.14 -17.08
C ARG A 30 -1.74 -5.02 -16.15
N PRO A 31 -0.46 -5.02 -15.74
CA PRO A 31 0.09 -3.93 -14.94
C PRO A 31 0.24 -2.65 -15.76
N VAL A 32 -0.01 -1.51 -15.11
CA VAL A 32 0.18 -0.17 -15.65
C VAL A 32 0.88 0.66 -14.58
N ALA A 33 2.18 0.88 -14.75
CA ALA A 33 2.99 1.68 -13.85
C ALA A 33 3.28 3.05 -14.45
N TYR A 34 3.04 4.09 -13.67
CA TYR A 34 3.39 5.48 -13.98
C TYR A 34 3.63 6.22 -12.67
N GLY A 35 4.04 7.48 -12.71
CA GLY A 35 4.19 8.25 -11.48
C GLY A 35 5.29 9.30 -11.53
N HIS A 36 5.79 9.65 -10.37
CA HIS A 36 6.75 10.72 -10.13
C HIS A 36 8.14 10.11 -9.88
N ILE A 37 8.83 9.75 -10.95
CA ILE A 37 10.09 8.99 -10.85
C ILE A 37 11.16 9.74 -10.06
N GLY A 38 11.16 11.08 -10.09
CA GLY A 38 12.10 11.91 -9.34
C GLY A 38 11.98 11.78 -7.82
N ASP A 39 10.82 11.31 -7.33
CA ASP A 39 10.53 11.07 -5.91
C ASP A 39 10.49 9.57 -5.58
N GLY A 40 10.63 8.71 -6.59
CA GLY A 40 10.45 7.27 -6.42
C GLY A 40 8.98 6.87 -6.19
N ASN A 41 8.02 7.79 -6.37
CA ASN A 41 6.60 7.52 -6.24
C ASN A 41 6.05 6.85 -7.51
N ILE A 42 5.49 5.67 -7.35
CA ILE A 42 4.94 4.86 -8.44
C ILE A 42 3.47 4.56 -8.17
N HIS A 43 2.62 5.02 -9.07
CA HIS A 43 1.23 4.60 -9.19
C HIS A 43 1.20 3.28 -9.95
N TYR A 44 1.28 2.20 -9.20
CA TYR A 44 1.28 0.86 -9.76
C TYR A 44 -0.16 0.34 -9.83
N ASN A 45 -0.78 0.46 -10.99
CA ASN A 45 -2.13 -0.02 -11.24
C ASN A 45 -2.11 -1.39 -11.90
N VAL A 46 -3.18 -2.13 -11.72
CA VAL A 46 -3.43 -3.38 -12.43
C VAL A 46 -4.83 -3.38 -13.00
N CYS A 47 -4.96 -3.93 -14.20
CA CYS A 47 -6.24 -4.20 -14.84
C CYS A 47 -6.44 -5.70 -14.97
N PRO A 48 -7.67 -6.21 -14.85
CA PRO A 48 -7.95 -7.61 -15.11
C PRO A 48 -7.62 -7.98 -16.56
N PRO A 49 -7.40 -9.26 -16.87
CA PRO A 49 -7.44 -9.74 -18.25
C PRO A 49 -8.75 -9.35 -18.95
N LEU A 50 -8.75 -9.28 -20.30
CA LEU A 50 -9.87 -8.75 -21.06
C LEU A 50 -11.20 -9.48 -20.81
N GLU A 51 -11.15 -10.78 -20.64
CA GLU A 51 -12.33 -11.64 -20.44
C GLU A 51 -12.47 -12.14 -18.99
N TYR A 52 -11.76 -11.48 -18.05
CA TYR A 52 -11.75 -11.90 -16.64
C TYR A 52 -12.99 -11.38 -15.91
N ASP A 53 -13.66 -12.25 -15.16
CA ASP A 53 -14.83 -11.88 -14.37
C ASP A 53 -14.47 -10.85 -13.26
N HIS A 54 -15.27 -9.80 -13.20
CA HIS A 54 -15.06 -8.71 -12.23
C HIS A 54 -15.22 -9.14 -10.77
N VAL A 55 -16.08 -10.12 -10.48
CA VAL A 55 -16.29 -10.63 -9.11
C VAL A 55 -15.05 -11.38 -8.67
N SER A 56 -14.60 -12.33 -9.49
CA SER A 56 -13.36 -13.08 -9.25
C SER A 56 -12.13 -12.18 -9.14
N PHE A 57 -12.06 -11.10 -9.93
CA PHE A 57 -10.98 -10.12 -9.80
C PHE A 57 -11.01 -9.40 -8.46
N LYS A 58 -12.20 -9.04 -7.99
CA LYS A 58 -12.38 -8.38 -6.69
C LYS A 58 -11.97 -9.28 -5.53
N GLU A 59 -12.24 -10.57 -5.61
CA GLU A 59 -11.81 -11.55 -4.60
C GLU A 59 -10.28 -11.66 -4.50
N LYS A 60 -9.57 -11.42 -5.60
CA LYS A 60 -8.11 -11.43 -5.65
C LYS A 60 -7.44 -10.10 -5.22
N THR A 61 -8.23 -9.08 -4.91
CA THR A 61 -7.70 -7.73 -4.63
C THR A 61 -6.70 -7.72 -3.49
N GLU A 62 -6.99 -8.40 -2.37
CA GLU A 62 -6.08 -8.46 -1.22
C GLU A 62 -4.77 -9.18 -1.53
N GLU A 63 -4.81 -10.27 -2.28
CA GLU A 63 -3.61 -10.96 -2.75
C GLU A 63 -2.74 -10.06 -3.64
N ILE A 64 -3.37 -9.32 -4.54
CA ILE A 64 -2.69 -8.38 -5.43
C ILE A 64 -2.06 -7.24 -4.62
N HIS A 65 -2.81 -6.66 -3.67
CA HIS A 65 -2.29 -5.60 -2.80
C HIS A 65 -1.07 -6.09 -2.03
N LYS A 66 -1.19 -7.25 -1.41
CA LYS A 66 -0.09 -7.86 -0.67
C LYS A 66 1.13 -8.09 -1.56
N ALA A 67 0.95 -8.63 -2.76
CA ALA A 67 2.03 -8.90 -3.69
C ALA A 67 2.82 -7.64 -4.03
N VAL A 68 2.14 -6.53 -4.33
CA VAL A 68 2.78 -5.25 -4.67
C VAL A 68 3.47 -4.62 -3.47
N TYR A 69 2.82 -4.60 -2.32
CA TYR A 69 3.37 -3.97 -1.11
C TYR A 69 4.54 -4.75 -0.52
N ASP A 70 4.53 -6.09 -0.57
CA ASP A 70 5.67 -6.92 -0.16
C ASP A 70 6.92 -6.59 -1.01
N ILE A 71 6.76 -6.38 -2.32
CA ILE A 71 7.87 -5.98 -3.20
C ILE A 71 8.33 -4.55 -2.88
N ALA A 72 7.42 -3.59 -2.68
CA ALA A 72 7.80 -2.25 -2.28
C ALA A 72 8.59 -2.25 -0.96
N PHE A 73 8.13 -3.02 0.03
CA PHE A 73 8.80 -3.16 1.31
C PHE A 73 10.17 -3.84 1.19
N LYS A 74 10.29 -4.88 0.36
CA LYS A 74 11.56 -5.54 0.05
C LYS A 74 12.64 -4.56 -0.43
N PHE A 75 12.25 -3.56 -1.20
CA PHE A 75 13.13 -2.49 -1.69
C PHE A 75 13.31 -1.32 -0.72
N GLY A 76 12.88 -1.45 0.53
CA GLY A 76 12.97 -0.38 1.53
C GLY A 76 12.00 0.78 1.27
N GLY A 77 10.92 0.51 0.55
CA GLY A 77 9.91 1.47 0.16
C GLY A 77 8.74 1.58 1.12
N SER A 78 7.68 2.27 0.66
CA SER A 78 6.45 2.50 1.40
C SER A 78 5.23 2.07 0.60
N PHE A 79 4.22 1.52 1.28
CA PHE A 79 2.92 1.18 0.70
C PHE A 79 1.99 2.40 0.53
N ALA A 80 2.38 3.57 1.00
CA ALA A 80 1.67 4.83 0.83
C ALA A 80 2.69 5.94 0.58
N ALA A 81 2.66 6.50 -0.64
CA ALA A 81 3.55 7.58 -1.06
C ALA A 81 2.90 8.95 -0.80
N GLU A 82 1.90 9.33 -1.61
CA GLU A 82 1.27 10.66 -1.53
C GLU A 82 -0.21 10.63 -1.14
N HIS A 83 -0.93 9.53 -1.39
CA HIS A 83 -2.37 9.46 -1.11
C HIS A 83 -2.70 9.24 0.38
N GLY A 84 -1.70 8.91 1.20
CA GLY A 84 -1.89 8.62 2.62
C GLY A 84 -2.51 7.25 2.89
N VAL A 85 -2.75 7.00 4.17
CA VAL A 85 -3.26 5.72 4.68
C VAL A 85 -4.79 5.73 4.82
N GLY A 86 -5.35 6.78 5.39
CA GLY A 86 -6.79 6.92 5.63
C GLY A 86 -7.38 5.75 6.41
N VAL A 87 -8.51 5.25 5.92
CA VAL A 87 -9.20 4.06 6.44
C VAL A 87 -8.76 2.79 5.72
N VAL A 88 -8.55 2.91 4.40
CA VAL A 88 -8.40 1.76 3.49
C VAL A 88 -7.13 0.97 3.75
N LYS A 89 -6.03 1.68 4.06
CA LYS A 89 -4.71 1.06 4.25
C LYS A 89 -4.33 0.84 5.73
N LYS A 90 -5.27 0.89 6.67
CA LYS A 90 -4.96 0.69 8.10
C LYS A 90 -4.34 -0.68 8.39
N ASN A 91 -4.81 -1.72 7.74
CA ASN A 91 -4.28 -3.07 7.92
C ASN A 91 -2.82 -3.16 7.46
N GLU A 92 -2.45 -2.37 6.45
CA GLU A 92 -1.09 -2.29 5.95
C GLU A 92 -0.15 -1.62 6.97
N MET A 93 -0.65 -0.67 7.76
CA MET A 93 0.11 -0.11 8.88
C MET A 93 0.56 -1.20 9.86
N LEU A 94 -0.34 -2.12 10.22
CA LEU A 94 -0.02 -3.22 11.13
C LEU A 94 0.91 -4.28 10.51
N ARG A 95 0.90 -4.39 9.19
CA ARG A 95 1.71 -5.37 8.46
C ARG A 95 3.14 -4.88 8.19
N TYR A 96 3.32 -3.59 7.88
CA TYR A 96 4.59 -3.04 7.38
C TYR A 96 5.25 -2.05 8.34
N LYS A 97 4.59 -1.66 9.42
CA LYS A 97 5.16 -0.80 10.46
C LYS A 97 5.49 -1.58 11.72
N SER A 98 6.59 -1.25 12.35
CA SER A 98 6.97 -1.85 13.63
C SER A 98 5.99 -1.45 14.74
N GLU A 99 5.89 -2.28 15.76
CA GLU A 99 5.08 -1.98 16.95
C GLU A 99 5.52 -0.66 17.60
N THR A 100 6.81 -0.37 17.61
CA THR A 100 7.36 0.89 18.14
C THR A 100 6.86 2.09 17.36
N GLU A 101 6.89 2.05 16.01
CA GLU A 101 6.35 3.13 15.18
C GLU A 101 4.85 3.35 15.45
N ILE A 102 4.07 2.27 15.48
CA ILE A 102 2.63 2.34 15.76
C ILE A 102 2.36 2.95 17.14
N ASN A 103 3.12 2.54 18.16
CA ASN A 103 2.95 3.07 19.52
C ASN A 103 3.34 4.55 19.62
N LEU A 104 4.41 4.98 18.97
CA LEU A 104 4.78 6.40 18.89
C LEU A 104 3.69 7.23 18.17
N MET A 105 3.15 6.75 17.06
CA MET A 105 2.05 7.41 16.36
C MET A 105 0.83 7.55 17.26
N LYS A 106 0.48 6.53 18.05
CA LYS A 106 -0.63 6.59 19.02
C LYS A 106 -0.37 7.61 20.12
N LEU A 107 0.84 7.65 20.68
CA LEU A 107 1.22 8.63 21.70
C LEU A 107 1.09 10.07 21.18
N ILE A 108 1.60 10.35 19.97
CA ILE A 108 1.47 11.65 19.33
C ILE A 108 -0.01 11.99 19.14
N LYS A 109 -0.80 11.07 18.60
CA LYS A 109 -2.23 11.25 18.37
C LYS A 109 -2.97 11.62 19.65
N ILE A 110 -2.76 10.87 20.74
CA ILE A 110 -3.44 11.10 22.03
C ILE A 110 -2.98 12.44 22.65
N SER A 111 -1.71 12.80 22.54
CA SER A 111 -1.18 14.04 23.08
C SER A 111 -1.81 15.28 22.42
N ILE A 112 -2.12 15.21 21.13
CA ILE A 112 -2.70 16.33 20.37
C ILE A 112 -4.24 16.29 20.41
N ASP A 113 -4.82 15.12 20.35
CA ASP A 113 -6.26 14.88 20.24
C ASP A 113 -6.74 13.89 21.30
N PRO A 114 -6.70 14.27 22.59
CA PRO A 114 -7.10 13.38 23.69
C PRO A 114 -8.58 12.98 23.64
N ASN A 115 -9.42 13.81 23.03
CA ASN A 115 -10.84 13.54 22.88
C ASN A 115 -11.19 12.74 21.61
N GLN A 116 -10.19 12.42 20.78
CA GLN A 116 -10.34 11.65 19.52
C GLN A 116 -11.42 12.21 18.58
N ILE A 117 -11.51 13.52 18.46
CA ILE A 117 -12.48 14.21 17.59
C ILE A 117 -11.89 14.55 16.21
N MET A 118 -10.55 14.51 16.05
CA MET A 118 -9.86 14.81 14.81
C MET A 118 -9.68 13.54 13.99
N ASN A 119 -10.43 13.40 12.91
CA ASN A 119 -10.35 12.25 11.98
C ASN A 119 -10.37 10.89 12.70
N PRO A 120 -11.40 10.58 13.50
CA PRO A 120 -11.44 9.33 14.27
C PRO A 120 -11.40 8.11 13.35
N GLY A 121 -10.61 7.10 13.71
CA GLY A 121 -10.48 5.83 12.96
C GLY A 121 -9.73 5.94 11.64
N LYS A 122 -9.04 7.05 11.37
CA LYS A 122 -8.13 7.20 10.23
C LYS A 122 -6.70 6.92 10.67
N VAL A 123 -5.91 6.28 9.82
CA VAL A 123 -4.51 5.89 10.03
C VAL A 123 -4.36 4.87 11.18
N LEU A 124 -4.90 5.16 12.34
CA LEU A 124 -4.84 4.33 13.54
C LEU A 124 -6.24 3.88 13.97
N GLU A 125 -6.31 2.77 14.69
CA GLU A 125 -7.56 2.32 15.29
C GLU A 125 -8.00 3.24 16.45
N ASN A 126 -9.28 3.54 16.52
CA ASN A 126 -9.89 4.18 17.68
C ASN A 126 -10.04 3.15 18.80
N LYS A 127 -9.00 2.88 19.56
CA LYS A 127 -9.18 2.21 20.84
C LYS A 127 -9.35 3.29 21.91
N LYS A 128 -10.49 3.25 22.62
CA LYS A 128 -10.61 3.94 23.92
C LYS A 128 -9.56 3.31 24.83
N TYR A 129 -8.60 4.08 25.25
CA TYR A 129 -7.61 3.71 26.23
C TYR A 129 -8.10 4.07 27.61
#